data_f084f67c303cdce34f1a5f2aafb4f141
#
_entry.id   f084f67c303cdce34f1a5f2aafb4f141
#
_cell.length_a   1.000
_cell.length_b   1.000
_cell.length_c   1.000
_cell.angle_alpha   90.00
_cell.angle_beta   90.00
_cell.angle_gamma   90.00
#
_symmetry.space_group_name_H-M   'P 1'
#
loop_
_entity.id
_entity.type
_entity.pdbx_description
1 polymer ?
#
loop_
_entity_poly.entity_id
_entity_poly.type
_entity_poly.pdbx_seq_one_letter_code
_entity_poly.pdbx_strand_id
1 'polypeptide(L)'
;MATPAQIAANRANAQRSTGPQTDEGKAKSSMNRLTHGFASAQSIIPGEDQEGFLALLSGLRTEYQPVTPTEEILVEKMAQTQWLTQRALNLQGDAFLDQLENKQLGVPKNLGLLIRYYTTADRAFHRAHNELVRAQKERKKCEIGFGPQKAEQPPAQPPGFEPKPAPIADPDAPEAADLIKNAA
;
A
#
# COMPACT_ATOMS: atom_id res chain seq x y z
N MET A 1 27.95 7.00 10.06
CA MET A 1 28.20 7.60 8.73
C MET A 1 29.40 6.92 8.10
N ALA A 2 29.38 6.64 6.78
CA ALA A 2 30.52 6.06 6.11
C ALA A 2 31.66 7.07 5.95
N THR A 3 32.92 6.64 6.14
CA THR A 3 34.08 7.52 5.97
C THR A 3 34.33 7.81 4.48
N PRO A 4 34.99 8.92 4.13
CA PRO A 4 35.34 9.23 2.73
C PRO A 4 36.12 8.11 2.03
N ALA A 5 37.02 7.41 2.76
CA ALA A 5 37.76 6.26 2.26
C ALA A 5 36.83 5.08 1.94
N GLN A 6 35.85 4.79 2.77
CA GLN A 6 34.83 3.75 2.51
C GLN A 6 33.97 4.10 1.29
N ILE A 7 33.58 5.36 1.14
CA ILE A 7 32.81 5.82 -0.02
C ILE A 7 33.62 5.66 -1.31
N ALA A 8 34.90 6.03 -1.30
CA ALA A 8 35.79 5.88 -2.45
C ALA A 8 36.01 4.40 -2.81
N ALA A 9 36.24 3.53 -1.82
CA ALA A 9 36.39 2.09 -2.03
C ALA A 9 35.10 1.46 -2.57
N ASN A 10 33.93 1.81 -2.03
CA ASN A 10 32.64 1.32 -2.50
C ASN A 10 32.37 1.76 -3.95
N ARG A 11 32.70 3.00 -4.31
CA ARG A 11 32.57 3.50 -5.69
C ARG A 11 33.49 2.77 -6.67
N ALA A 12 34.72 2.49 -6.28
CA ALA A 12 35.66 1.70 -7.09
C ALA A 12 35.20 0.23 -7.25
N ASN A 13 34.65 -0.38 -6.19
CA ASN A 13 34.11 -1.73 -6.24
C ASN A 13 32.81 -1.80 -7.08
N ALA A 14 31.97 -0.77 -7.01
CA ALA A 14 30.76 -0.69 -7.84
C ALA A 14 31.08 -0.68 -9.34
N GLN A 15 32.18 -0.03 -9.76
CA GLN A 15 32.64 -0.02 -11.15
C GLN A 15 33.17 -1.40 -11.62
N ARG A 16 33.63 -2.24 -10.69
CA ARG A 16 34.11 -3.61 -10.97
C ARG A 16 33.00 -4.66 -10.85
N SER A 17 31.90 -4.31 -10.23
CA SER A 17 30.80 -5.24 -10.04
C SER A 17 29.99 -5.35 -11.33
N THR A 18 30.18 -6.43 -12.04
CA THR A 18 29.36 -6.81 -13.19
C THR A 18 28.18 -7.64 -12.67
N GLY A 19 26.99 -7.03 -12.56
CA GLY A 19 25.77 -7.78 -12.31
C GLY A 19 25.50 -8.81 -13.42
N PRO A 20 24.51 -9.71 -13.26
CA PRO A 20 24.20 -10.72 -14.27
C PRO A 20 23.81 -10.03 -15.59
N GLN A 21 24.52 -10.38 -16.65
CA GLN A 21 24.32 -9.79 -17.98
C GLN A 21 23.35 -10.60 -18.85
N THR A 22 23.24 -11.91 -18.62
CA THR A 22 22.31 -12.78 -19.34
C THR A 22 20.92 -12.73 -18.71
N ASP A 23 19.88 -12.95 -19.51
CA ASP A 23 18.49 -12.95 -19.01
C ASP A 23 18.25 -14.08 -17.99
N GLU A 24 18.87 -15.26 -18.20
CA GLU A 24 18.88 -16.34 -17.20
C GLU A 24 19.57 -15.92 -15.90
N GLY A 25 20.71 -15.23 -15.99
CA GLY A 25 21.44 -14.73 -14.84
C GLY A 25 20.66 -13.66 -14.07
N LYS A 26 19.95 -12.78 -14.78
CA LYS A 26 19.05 -11.78 -14.17
C LYS A 26 17.87 -12.46 -13.47
N ALA A 27 17.25 -13.46 -14.12
CA ALA A 27 16.16 -14.25 -13.53
C ALA A 27 16.63 -14.98 -12.27
N LYS A 28 17.78 -15.66 -12.33
CA LYS A 28 18.37 -16.35 -11.16
C LYS A 28 18.73 -15.38 -10.03
N SER A 29 19.28 -14.21 -10.36
CA SER A 29 19.60 -13.17 -9.37
C SER A 29 18.34 -12.56 -8.74
N SER A 30 17.27 -12.36 -9.50
CA SER A 30 15.99 -11.91 -8.97
C SER A 30 15.35 -12.95 -8.04
N MET A 31 15.50 -14.23 -8.35
CA MET A 31 15.05 -15.35 -7.51
C MET A 31 15.80 -15.44 -6.18
N ASN A 32 17.07 -15.01 -6.12
CA ASN A 32 17.84 -14.97 -4.86
C ASN A 32 17.24 -14.02 -3.81
N ARG A 33 16.45 -13.01 -4.22
CA ARG A 33 15.67 -12.16 -3.31
C ARG A 33 14.44 -12.87 -2.75
N LEU A 34 14.02 -13.96 -3.36
CA LEU A 34 12.82 -14.71 -3.02
C LEU A 34 13.07 -15.75 -1.92
N THR A 35 13.85 -15.41 -0.91
CA THR A 35 14.22 -16.37 0.17
C THR A 35 12.97 -16.90 0.89
N HIS A 36 11.96 -16.04 1.10
CA HIS A 36 10.73 -16.38 1.83
C HIS A 36 9.47 -15.81 1.17
N GLY A 37 9.58 -15.07 0.08
CA GLY A 37 8.46 -14.48 -0.67
C GLY A 37 7.62 -13.42 0.05
N PHE A 38 7.95 -13.02 1.29
CA PHE A 38 7.18 -12.02 2.04
C PHE A 38 7.38 -10.58 1.56
N ALA A 39 8.49 -10.31 0.88
CA ALA A 39 8.78 -9.01 0.26
C ALA A 39 8.51 -9.01 -1.26
N SER A 40 7.88 -10.06 -1.78
CA SER A 40 7.49 -10.13 -3.18
C SER A 40 6.32 -9.17 -3.45
N ALA A 41 6.36 -8.48 -4.59
CA ALA A 41 5.20 -7.76 -5.10
C ALA A 41 4.07 -8.69 -5.58
N GLN A 42 4.39 -9.98 -5.77
CA GLN A 42 3.42 -11.00 -6.17
C GLN A 42 2.83 -11.68 -4.94
N SER A 43 1.52 -11.78 -4.90
CA SER A 43 0.80 -12.47 -3.82
C SER A 43 1.12 -13.97 -3.78
N ILE A 44 1.39 -14.57 -4.94
CA ILE A 44 1.72 -15.98 -5.12
C ILE A 44 3.14 -16.06 -5.68
N ILE A 45 3.97 -16.92 -5.11
CA ILE A 45 5.32 -17.18 -5.60
C ILE A 45 5.35 -18.47 -6.43
N PRO A 46 6.33 -18.63 -7.34
CA PRO A 46 6.50 -19.87 -8.10
C PRO A 46 6.60 -21.09 -7.18
N GLY A 47 5.78 -22.11 -7.43
CA GLY A 47 5.69 -23.33 -6.62
C GLY A 47 4.58 -23.36 -5.59
N GLU A 48 3.85 -22.26 -5.38
CA GLU A 48 2.65 -22.23 -4.56
C GLU A 48 1.39 -22.60 -5.35
N ASP A 49 0.38 -23.04 -4.62
CA ASP A 49 -0.93 -23.41 -5.17
C ASP A 49 -1.75 -22.15 -5.54
N GLN A 50 -1.71 -21.81 -6.83
CA GLN A 50 -2.48 -20.68 -7.36
C GLN A 50 -4.00 -20.94 -7.30
N GLU A 51 -4.44 -22.17 -7.49
CA GLU A 51 -5.85 -22.50 -7.46
C GLU A 51 -6.40 -22.35 -6.04
N GLY A 52 -5.64 -22.78 -5.04
CA GLY A 52 -5.97 -22.59 -3.63
C GLY A 52 -6.11 -21.13 -3.25
N PHE A 53 -5.22 -20.25 -3.73
CA PHE A 53 -5.34 -18.80 -3.51
C PHE A 53 -6.61 -18.23 -4.16
N LEU A 54 -6.89 -18.60 -5.40
CA LEU A 54 -8.09 -18.12 -6.10
C LEU A 54 -9.38 -18.64 -5.44
N ALA A 55 -9.38 -19.87 -4.93
CA ALA A 55 -10.49 -20.43 -4.18
C ALA A 55 -10.72 -19.64 -2.86
N LEU A 56 -9.65 -19.30 -2.13
CA LEU A 56 -9.73 -18.47 -0.94
C LEU A 56 -10.32 -17.09 -1.26
N LEU A 57 -9.82 -16.42 -2.29
CA LEU A 57 -10.31 -15.11 -2.71
C LEU A 57 -11.78 -15.17 -3.12
N SER A 58 -12.18 -16.19 -3.89
CA SER A 58 -13.57 -16.42 -4.30
C SER A 58 -14.48 -16.68 -3.10
N GLY A 59 -14.01 -17.46 -2.12
CA GLY A 59 -14.73 -17.71 -0.87
C GLY A 59 -15.00 -16.43 -0.08
N LEU A 60 -13.97 -15.60 0.10
CA LEU A 60 -14.10 -14.31 0.79
C LEU A 60 -15.04 -13.34 0.05
N ARG A 61 -14.99 -13.30 -1.30
CA ARG A 61 -15.92 -12.51 -2.09
C ARG A 61 -17.38 -12.96 -1.91
N THR A 62 -17.59 -14.27 -1.86
CA THR A 62 -18.92 -14.84 -1.63
C THR A 62 -19.44 -14.55 -0.23
N GLU A 63 -18.58 -14.61 0.78
CA GLU A 63 -18.93 -14.36 2.19
C GLU A 63 -19.25 -12.88 2.44
N TYR A 64 -18.34 -11.99 2.00
CA TYR A 64 -18.45 -10.56 2.33
C TYR A 64 -19.22 -9.74 1.29
N GLN A 65 -19.45 -10.25 0.10
CA GLN A 65 -20.21 -9.61 -0.98
C GLN A 65 -19.84 -8.13 -1.18
N PRO A 66 -18.59 -7.83 -1.53
CA PRO A 66 -18.15 -6.44 -1.71
C PRO A 66 -18.93 -5.78 -2.85
N VAL A 67 -19.44 -4.57 -2.61
CA VAL A 67 -20.22 -3.80 -3.58
C VAL A 67 -19.39 -2.62 -4.12
N THR A 68 -18.55 -2.04 -3.27
CA THR A 68 -17.72 -0.89 -3.65
C THR A 68 -16.29 -1.33 -3.99
N PRO A 69 -15.57 -0.56 -4.85
CA PRO A 69 -14.16 -0.84 -5.12
C PRO A 69 -13.29 -0.87 -3.85
N THR A 70 -13.61 -0.07 -2.85
CA THR A 70 -12.90 -0.07 -1.57
C THR A 70 -13.11 -1.37 -0.81
N GLU A 71 -14.33 -1.89 -0.78
CA GLU A 71 -14.65 -3.20 -0.18
C GLU A 71 -13.92 -4.32 -0.91
N GLU A 72 -13.85 -4.27 -2.26
CA GLU A 72 -13.12 -5.26 -3.06
C GLU A 72 -11.62 -5.26 -2.75
N ILE A 73 -10.99 -4.09 -2.67
CA ILE A 73 -9.57 -3.95 -2.30
C ILE A 73 -9.32 -4.54 -0.90
N LEU A 74 -10.23 -4.34 0.03
CA LEU A 74 -10.11 -4.86 1.39
C LEU A 74 -10.24 -6.38 1.43
N VAL A 75 -11.16 -6.97 0.65
CA VAL A 75 -11.30 -8.42 0.48
C VAL A 75 -10.05 -9.03 -0.15
N GLU A 76 -9.51 -8.43 -1.21
CA GLU A 76 -8.24 -8.87 -1.81
C GLU A 76 -7.08 -8.82 -0.80
N LYS A 77 -7.00 -7.75 -0.01
CA LYS A 77 -5.99 -7.61 1.03
C LYS A 77 -6.12 -8.66 2.13
N MET A 78 -7.35 -9.04 2.49
CA MET A 78 -7.62 -10.15 3.40
C MET A 78 -7.11 -11.47 2.82
N ALA A 79 -7.41 -11.78 1.57
CA ALA A 79 -6.93 -12.99 0.90
C ALA A 79 -5.40 -13.04 0.87
N GLN A 80 -4.74 -11.95 0.47
CA GLN A 80 -3.29 -11.83 0.42
C GLN A 80 -2.63 -12.04 1.79
N THR A 81 -3.15 -11.38 2.82
CA THR A 81 -2.59 -11.47 4.16
C THR A 81 -2.81 -12.84 4.78
N GLN A 82 -3.96 -13.47 4.55
CA GLN A 82 -4.22 -14.84 4.97
C GLN A 82 -3.29 -15.84 4.26
N TRP A 83 -3.03 -15.63 2.96
CA TRP A 83 -2.07 -16.45 2.21
C TRP A 83 -0.65 -16.33 2.76
N LEU A 84 -0.22 -15.11 3.09
CA LEU A 84 1.08 -14.88 3.74
C LEU A 84 1.16 -15.55 5.12
N THR A 85 0.08 -15.53 5.87
CA THR A 85 -0.02 -16.23 7.17
C THR A 85 0.19 -17.73 6.99
N GLN A 86 -0.49 -18.35 6.02
CA GLN A 86 -0.34 -19.77 5.72
C GLN A 86 1.08 -20.11 5.24
N ARG A 87 1.66 -19.27 4.36
CA ARG A 87 3.06 -19.40 3.93
C ARG A 87 4.03 -19.39 5.11
N ALA A 88 3.83 -18.48 6.06
CA ALA A 88 4.66 -18.41 7.26
C ALA A 88 4.58 -19.66 8.12
N LEU A 89 3.38 -20.23 8.26
CA LEU A 89 3.17 -21.49 8.98
C LEU A 89 3.81 -22.68 8.28
N ASN A 90 3.65 -22.79 6.97
CA ASN A 90 4.25 -23.85 6.18
C ASN A 90 5.79 -23.82 6.32
N LEU A 91 6.41 -22.64 6.13
CA LEU A 91 7.85 -22.47 6.29
C LEU A 91 8.35 -22.75 7.73
N GLN A 92 7.53 -22.50 8.75
CA GLN A 92 7.85 -22.90 10.11
C GLN A 92 7.85 -24.43 10.25
N GLY A 93 6.85 -25.11 9.67
CA GLY A 93 6.78 -26.57 9.63
C GLY A 93 8.00 -27.18 8.93
N ASP A 94 8.32 -26.68 7.74
CA ASP A 94 9.50 -27.13 6.95
C ASP A 94 10.80 -26.94 7.73
N ALA A 95 10.98 -25.80 8.41
CA ALA A 95 12.16 -25.53 9.21
C ALA A 95 12.32 -26.50 10.41
N PHE A 96 11.24 -26.98 10.99
CA PHE A 96 11.29 -28.02 12.03
C PHE A 96 11.56 -29.41 11.43
N LEU A 97 10.97 -29.75 10.29
CA LEU A 97 11.23 -30.99 9.59
C LEU A 97 12.71 -31.10 9.19
N ASP A 98 13.28 -30.05 8.61
CA ASP A 98 14.70 -29.95 8.28
C ASP A 98 15.61 -30.26 9.50
N GLN A 99 15.26 -29.74 10.68
CA GLN A 99 16.02 -30.01 11.89
C GLN A 99 15.92 -31.47 12.35
N LEU A 100 14.74 -32.06 12.26
CA LEU A 100 14.54 -33.46 12.59
C LEU A 100 15.33 -34.38 11.68
N GLU A 101 15.31 -34.13 10.36
CA GLU A 101 16.08 -34.90 9.38
C GLU A 101 17.59 -34.79 9.62
N ASN A 102 18.06 -33.59 9.94
CA ASN A 102 19.47 -33.34 10.22
C ASN A 102 19.90 -33.70 11.65
N LYS A 103 19.02 -34.30 12.46
CA LYS A 103 19.25 -34.67 13.89
C LYS A 103 19.79 -33.52 14.72
N GLN A 104 19.40 -32.29 14.40
CA GLN A 104 19.77 -31.10 15.16
C GLN A 104 18.75 -30.87 16.28
N LEU A 105 19.23 -30.84 17.52
CA LEU A 105 18.39 -30.43 18.66
C LEU A 105 18.43 -28.90 18.77
N GLY A 106 17.24 -28.28 18.82
CA GLY A 106 17.15 -26.85 19.06
C GLY A 106 15.99 -26.18 18.33
N VAL A 107 16.06 -24.86 18.27
CA VAL A 107 15.07 -24.03 17.58
C VAL A 107 15.64 -23.61 16.22
N PRO A 108 14.86 -23.69 15.11
CA PRO A 108 15.32 -23.23 13.81
C PRO A 108 15.83 -21.78 13.86
N LYS A 109 16.95 -21.48 13.24
CA LYS A 109 17.61 -20.15 13.29
C LYS A 109 16.71 -19.04 12.75
N ASN A 110 15.86 -19.36 11.79
CA ASN A 110 14.95 -18.41 11.13
C ASN A 110 13.55 -18.34 11.78
N LEU A 111 13.27 -19.17 12.81
CA LEU A 111 11.94 -19.24 13.43
C LEU A 111 11.45 -17.88 13.94
N GLY A 112 12.32 -17.11 14.61
CA GLY A 112 11.95 -15.77 15.10
C GLY A 112 11.54 -14.80 13.99
N LEU A 113 12.16 -14.92 12.82
CA LEU A 113 11.81 -14.14 11.63
C LEU A 113 10.44 -14.59 11.06
N LEU A 114 10.22 -15.89 10.96
CA LEU A 114 8.97 -16.46 10.45
C LEU A 114 7.78 -16.13 11.37
N ILE A 115 7.97 -16.19 12.70
CA ILE A 115 6.95 -15.74 13.68
C ILE A 115 6.63 -14.26 13.50
N ARG A 116 7.62 -13.42 13.23
CA ARG A 116 7.40 -11.99 12.96
C ARG A 116 6.57 -11.78 11.69
N TYR A 117 6.86 -12.51 10.62
CA TYR A 117 6.07 -12.45 9.40
C TYR A 117 4.64 -12.93 9.62
N TYR A 118 4.46 -14.05 10.32
CA TYR A 118 3.16 -14.56 10.74
C TYR A 118 2.36 -13.48 11.46
N THR A 119 2.89 -12.94 12.57
CA THR A 119 2.19 -11.95 13.39
C THR A 119 1.90 -10.65 12.65
N THR A 120 2.75 -10.26 11.70
CA THR A 120 2.53 -9.06 10.88
C THR A 120 1.41 -9.29 9.89
N ALA A 121 1.37 -10.43 9.22
CA ALA A 121 0.33 -10.80 8.27
C ALA A 121 -1.03 -10.97 8.97
N ASP A 122 -1.05 -11.65 10.10
CA ASP A 122 -2.25 -11.84 10.93
C ASP A 122 -2.86 -10.51 11.39
N ARG A 123 -2.04 -9.59 11.91
CA ARG A 123 -2.51 -8.25 12.28
C ARG A 123 -3.02 -7.46 11.07
N ALA A 124 -2.40 -7.62 9.90
CA ALA A 124 -2.84 -6.96 8.69
C ALA A 124 -4.18 -7.51 8.20
N PHE A 125 -4.41 -8.83 8.33
CA PHE A 125 -5.70 -9.47 8.05
C PHE A 125 -6.80 -8.87 8.94
N HIS A 126 -6.61 -8.86 10.26
CA HIS A 126 -7.60 -8.33 11.20
C HIS A 126 -7.88 -6.84 10.98
N ARG A 127 -6.87 -6.05 10.60
CA ARG A 127 -7.05 -4.65 10.24
C ARG A 127 -7.92 -4.50 9.00
N ALA A 128 -7.61 -5.23 7.93
CA ALA A 128 -8.39 -5.18 6.69
C ALA A 128 -9.84 -5.62 6.92
N HIS A 129 -10.07 -6.69 7.71
CA HIS A 129 -11.38 -7.15 8.09
C HIS A 129 -12.18 -6.08 8.86
N ASN A 130 -11.58 -5.45 9.87
CA ASN A 130 -12.25 -4.41 10.66
C ASN A 130 -12.60 -3.18 9.79
N GLU A 131 -11.70 -2.80 8.88
CA GLU A 131 -11.95 -1.71 7.92
C GLU A 131 -13.10 -2.07 6.96
N LEU A 132 -13.17 -3.31 6.48
CA LEU A 132 -14.24 -3.82 5.62
C LEU A 132 -15.60 -3.76 6.34
N VAL A 133 -15.67 -4.30 7.55
CA VAL A 133 -16.91 -4.28 8.36
C VAL A 133 -17.37 -2.86 8.62
N ARG A 134 -16.42 -1.93 8.87
CA ARG A 134 -16.74 -0.51 9.04
C ARG A 134 -17.28 0.12 7.76
N ALA A 135 -16.61 -0.10 6.63
CA ALA A 135 -17.04 0.43 5.32
C ALA A 135 -18.46 -0.06 4.96
N GLN A 136 -18.73 -1.35 5.16
CA GLN A 136 -20.06 -1.92 4.92
C GLN A 136 -21.13 -1.33 5.84
N LYS A 137 -20.81 -1.10 7.12
CA LYS A 137 -21.74 -0.44 8.06
C LYS A 137 -22.04 1.01 7.65
N GLU A 138 -21.02 1.74 7.23
CA GLU A 138 -21.19 3.13 6.76
C GLU A 138 -22.02 3.16 5.48
N ARG A 139 -21.76 2.27 4.52
CA ARG A 139 -22.58 2.15 3.30
C ARG A 139 -24.05 1.87 3.63
N LYS A 140 -24.33 0.88 4.47
CA LYS A 140 -25.70 0.57 4.89
C LYS A 140 -26.39 1.74 5.58
N LYS A 141 -25.68 2.54 6.38
CA LYS A 141 -26.25 3.76 6.98
C LYS A 141 -26.62 4.82 5.93
N CYS A 142 -25.77 4.99 4.90
CA CYS A 142 -26.04 5.91 3.81
C CYS A 142 -27.26 5.45 2.98
N GLU A 143 -27.40 4.15 2.73
CA GLU A 143 -28.53 3.57 2.00
C GLU A 143 -29.85 3.72 2.76
N ILE A 144 -29.83 3.67 4.10
CA ILE A 144 -31.03 3.86 4.97
C ILE A 144 -31.37 5.35 5.18
N GLY A 145 -30.59 6.29 4.63
CA GLY A 145 -30.82 7.74 4.79
C GLY A 145 -30.26 8.35 6.08
N PHE A 146 -29.49 7.60 6.87
CA PHE A 146 -28.75 8.08 8.03
C PHE A 146 -27.31 8.53 7.71
N GLY A 147 -26.98 8.73 6.44
CA GLY A 147 -25.69 9.29 6.03
C GLY A 147 -25.56 10.76 6.45
N PRO A 148 -24.31 11.29 6.58
CA PRO A 148 -24.13 12.73 6.75
C PRO A 148 -24.80 13.42 5.57
N GLN A 149 -25.77 14.29 5.85
CA GLN A 149 -26.41 15.11 4.82
C GLN A 149 -25.28 15.82 4.07
N LYS A 150 -25.18 15.56 2.77
CA LYS A 150 -24.32 16.33 1.88
C LYS A 150 -24.69 17.78 2.14
N ALA A 151 -23.74 18.59 2.62
CA ALA A 151 -23.98 19.99 2.93
C ALA A 151 -24.86 20.59 1.83
N GLU A 152 -26.05 21.02 2.15
CA GLU A 152 -26.92 21.72 1.22
C GLU A 152 -26.10 22.82 0.57
N GLN A 153 -26.06 22.81 -0.74
CA GLN A 153 -25.55 23.95 -1.48
C GLN A 153 -26.27 25.18 -0.90
N PRO A 154 -25.57 26.27 -0.59
CA PRO A 154 -26.21 27.46 -0.09
C PRO A 154 -27.37 27.78 -1.02
N PRO A 155 -28.55 28.17 -0.47
CA PRO A 155 -29.73 28.41 -1.26
C PRO A 155 -29.37 29.31 -2.43
N ALA A 156 -29.81 28.94 -3.62
CA ALA A 156 -29.62 29.75 -4.82
C ALA A 156 -30.11 31.17 -4.48
N GLN A 157 -29.27 32.16 -4.73
CA GLN A 157 -29.61 33.56 -4.49
C GLN A 157 -30.97 33.85 -5.12
N PRO A 158 -31.88 34.55 -4.44
CA PRO A 158 -33.18 34.82 -4.98
C PRO A 158 -33.02 35.55 -6.33
N PRO A 159 -33.84 35.23 -7.33
CA PRO A 159 -33.81 35.93 -8.64
C PRO A 159 -34.14 37.39 -8.41
N GLY A 160 -33.18 38.29 -8.58
CA GLY A 160 -33.40 39.73 -8.46
C GLY A 160 -32.20 40.53 -7.94
N PHE A 161 -31.09 39.89 -7.55
CA PHE A 161 -29.89 40.67 -7.22
C PHE A 161 -29.04 40.88 -8.50
N GLU A 162 -29.40 41.90 -9.29
CA GLU A 162 -28.50 42.44 -10.30
C GLU A 162 -27.36 43.19 -9.60
N PRO A 163 -26.09 42.83 -9.82
CA PRO A 163 -24.99 43.59 -9.28
C PRO A 163 -25.02 44.99 -9.91
N LYS A 164 -25.10 46.02 -9.05
CA LYS A 164 -25.02 47.42 -9.45
C LYS A 164 -23.82 47.61 -10.38
N PRO A 165 -23.97 48.17 -11.58
CA PRO A 165 -22.85 48.37 -12.50
C PRO A 165 -21.77 49.18 -11.78
N ALA A 166 -20.50 48.75 -11.93
CA ALA A 166 -19.36 49.46 -11.41
C ALA A 166 -19.35 50.91 -11.94
N PRO A 167 -19.00 51.90 -11.13
CA PRO A 167 -18.91 53.28 -11.59
C PRO A 167 -17.93 53.35 -12.76
N ILE A 168 -18.39 53.98 -13.85
CA ILE A 168 -17.59 54.25 -15.05
C ILE A 168 -16.42 55.10 -14.59
N ALA A 169 -15.20 54.62 -14.83
CA ALA A 169 -13.98 55.39 -14.55
C ALA A 169 -14.01 56.66 -15.38
N ASP A 170 -13.88 57.78 -14.70
CA ASP A 170 -13.72 59.11 -15.34
C ASP A 170 -12.46 59.10 -16.21
N PRO A 171 -12.54 59.47 -17.49
CA PRO A 171 -11.39 59.47 -18.38
C PRO A 171 -10.37 60.61 -18.07
N ASP A 172 -10.65 61.47 -17.07
CA ASP A 172 -9.84 62.65 -16.72
C ASP A 172 -9.16 62.56 -15.34
N ALA A 173 -9.06 61.37 -14.76
CA ALA A 173 -8.29 61.21 -13.54
C ALA A 173 -6.75 61.21 -13.85
N PRO A 174 -5.96 62.11 -13.22
CA PRO A 174 -4.53 62.16 -13.51
C PRO A 174 -3.85 60.89 -13.01
N GLU A 175 -3.02 60.33 -13.88
CA GLU A 175 -2.20 59.13 -13.70
C GLU A 175 -1.27 59.30 -12.50
N ALA A 176 -1.44 58.54 -11.45
CA ALA A 176 -0.62 58.54 -10.24
C ALA A 176 0.72 57.84 -10.48
N ALA A 177 1.50 58.35 -11.43
CA ALA A 177 2.82 57.82 -11.81
C ALA A 177 4.03 58.60 -11.21
N ASP A 178 3.81 59.58 -10.29
CA ASP A 178 4.92 60.44 -9.82
C ASP A 178 5.16 60.44 -8.30
N LEU A 179 4.84 59.40 -7.56
CA LEU A 179 5.08 59.36 -6.11
C LEU A 179 6.10 58.31 -5.63
N ILE A 180 6.94 57.78 -6.51
CA ILE A 180 8.05 56.91 -6.08
C ILE A 180 9.41 57.45 -6.65
N LYS A 181 9.69 58.70 -6.36
CA LYS A 181 11.05 59.26 -6.46
C LYS A 181 11.19 60.38 -5.41
N ASN A 182 11.30 60.05 -4.15
CA ASN A 182 11.98 60.86 -3.13
C ASN A 182 11.85 60.15 -1.75
N ALA A 183 12.69 59.15 -1.54
CA ALA A 183 13.20 58.80 -0.21
C ALA A 183 14.51 58.03 -0.44
N ALA A 184 15.57 58.82 -0.50
CA ALA A 184 16.93 58.36 -0.28
C ALA A 184 17.16 58.18 1.22
#